data_0bf4c78a68548c0d8b14b3948cf8a85c
#
_entry.id   0bf4c78a68548c0d8b14b3948cf8a85c
#
_cell.length_a   1.000
_cell.length_b   1.000
_cell.length_c   1.000
_cell.angle_alpha   90.00
_cell.angle_beta   90.00
_cell.angle_gamma   90.00
#
_symmetry.space_group_name_H-M   'P 1'
#
loop_
_entity.id
_entity.type
_entity.pdbx_description
1 polymer ?
#
loop_
_entity_poly.entity_id
_entity_poly.type
_entity_poly.pdbx_seq_one_letter_code
_entity_poly.pdbx_strand_id
1 'polypeptide(L)'
;MSARVPLLIDTDPGVDDALAILMAIDDAGHEVVGLTIAAGNVGLRHTVANALKLCEVAGRDDIPVFAGAPTPLLHPAPDAADVHGADGFGDTGYVASPRQAESEHAAQAIIRLSHEHAG
;
A
#
# COMPACT_ATOMS: atom_id res chain seq x y z
N MET A 1 -5.97 28.73 -5.50
CA MET A 1 -5.75 27.26 -5.62
C MET A 1 -6.39 26.56 -4.45
N SER A 2 -7.21 25.56 -4.72
CA SER A 2 -7.74 24.73 -3.65
C SER A 2 -6.65 23.79 -3.13
N ALA A 3 -6.63 23.58 -1.83
CA ALA A 3 -5.73 22.63 -1.21
C ALA A 3 -6.09 21.20 -1.66
N ARG A 4 -5.09 20.34 -1.84
CA ARG A 4 -5.30 18.94 -2.11
C ARG A 4 -5.81 18.26 -0.84
N VAL A 5 -6.73 17.32 -1.01
CA VAL A 5 -7.26 16.54 0.12
C VAL A 5 -6.26 15.45 0.49
N PRO A 6 -5.77 15.42 1.74
CA PRO A 6 -4.87 14.35 2.15
C PRO A 6 -5.60 13.01 2.16
N LEU A 7 -4.95 11.97 1.65
CA LEU A 7 -5.52 10.64 1.49
C LEU A 7 -4.57 9.61 2.05
N LEU A 8 -5.00 8.91 3.09
CA LEU A 8 -4.30 7.74 3.63
C LEU A 8 -5.00 6.49 3.09
N ILE A 9 -4.26 5.62 2.42
CA ILE A 9 -4.82 4.42 1.79
C ILE A 9 -4.35 3.20 2.57
N ASP A 10 -5.31 2.45 3.13
CA ASP A 10 -5.05 1.15 3.74
C ASP A 10 -5.43 0.07 2.73
N THR A 11 -4.49 -0.79 2.38
CA THR A 11 -4.64 -1.65 1.20
C THR A 11 -3.77 -2.92 1.31
N ASP A 12 -4.16 -3.95 0.57
CA ASP A 12 -3.41 -5.19 0.39
C ASP A 12 -3.10 -5.37 -1.12
N PRO A 13 -2.13 -4.60 -1.69
CA PRO A 13 -2.03 -4.43 -3.13
C PRO A 13 -1.98 -5.74 -3.93
N GLY A 14 -3.06 -5.98 -4.65
CA GLY A 14 -3.20 -6.93 -5.72
C GLY A 14 -3.41 -6.19 -7.03
N VAL A 15 -3.96 -6.87 -8.03
CA VAL A 15 -4.09 -6.32 -9.40
C VAL A 15 -5.01 -5.09 -9.44
N ASP A 16 -6.18 -5.15 -8.82
CA ASP A 16 -7.14 -4.05 -8.81
C ASP A 16 -6.72 -2.91 -7.88
N ASP A 17 -6.10 -3.24 -6.74
CA ASP A 17 -5.55 -2.24 -5.82
C ASP A 17 -4.46 -1.40 -6.51
N ALA A 18 -3.64 -2.04 -7.34
CA ALA A 18 -2.60 -1.35 -8.09
C ALA A 18 -3.18 -0.23 -8.95
N LEU A 19 -4.25 -0.51 -9.67
CA LEU A 19 -4.91 0.48 -10.50
C LEU A 19 -5.49 1.61 -9.66
N ALA A 20 -6.18 1.29 -8.57
CA ALA A 20 -6.77 2.28 -7.67
C ALA A 20 -5.71 3.20 -7.05
N ILE A 21 -4.60 2.64 -6.61
CA ILE A 21 -3.49 3.41 -6.03
C ILE A 21 -2.88 4.35 -7.05
N LEU A 22 -2.60 3.86 -8.26
CA LEU A 22 -2.04 4.70 -9.33
C LEU A 22 -2.98 5.84 -9.71
N MET A 23 -4.29 5.59 -9.75
CA MET A 23 -5.29 6.62 -10.01
C MET A 23 -5.30 7.67 -8.90
N ALA A 24 -5.22 7.25 -7.64
CA ALA A 24 -5.20 8.17 -6.50
C ALA A 24 -3.95 9.05 -6.49
N ILE A 25 -2.80 8.48 -6.81
CA ILE A 25 -1.53 9.22 -6.89
C ILE A 25 -1.58 10.27 -8.00
N ASP A 26 -2.17 9.92 -9.15
CA ASP A 26 -2.24 10.81 -10.30
C ASP A 26 -3.30 11.91 -10.17
N ASP A 27 -4.24 11.77 -9.25
CA ASP A 27 -5.33 12.73 -9.11
C ASP A 27 -4.84 14.06 -8.50
N ALA A 28 -5.06 15.14 -9.24
CA ALA A 28 -4.63 16.47 -8.83
C ALA A 28 -5.36 17.00 -7.58
N GLY A 29 -6.53 16.46 -7.26
CA GLY A 29 -7.34 16.89 -6.10
C GLY A 29 -6.94 16.25 -4.79
N HIS A 30 -6.08 15.24 -4.82
CA HIS A 30 -5.70 14.46 -3.64
C HIS A 30 -4.20 14.40 -3.47
N GLU A 31 -3.76 14.28 -2.23
CA GLU A 31 -2.36 14.02 -1.88
C GLU A 31 -2.29 12.73 -1.07
N VAL A 32 -1.66 11.70 -1.62
CA VAL A 32 -1.47 10.45 -0.89
C VAL A 32 -0.37 10.66 0.15
N VAL A 33 -0.76 10.69 1.42
CA VAL A 33 0.16 10.97 2.53
C VAL A 33 0.81 9.71 3.09
N GLY A 34 0.30 8.55 2.72
CA GLY A 34 0.88 7.26 3.14
C GLY A 34 0.08 6.08 2.62
N LEU A 35 0.74 4.93 2.54
CA LEU A 35 0.12 3.65 2.25
C LEU A 35 0.36 2.74 3.45
N THR A 36 -0.71 2.27 4.08
CA THR A 36 -0.63 1.28 5.15
C THR A 36 -1.03 -0.07 4.58
N ILE A 37 -0.20 -1.08 4.79
CA ILE A 37 -0.26 -2.32 4.03
C ILE A 37 -0.67 -3.48 4.90
N ALA A 38 -1.71 -4.18 4.48
CA ALA A 38 -2.20 -5.40 5.11
C ALA A 38 -1.83 -6.63 4.27
N ALA A 39 -1.79 -7.78 4.91
CA ALA A 39 -1.87 -9.05 4.21
C ALA A 39 -3.33 -9.28 3.78
N GLY A 40 -3.54 -10.00 2.73
CA GLY A 40 -4.91 -10.28 2.26
C GLY A 40 -4.90 -11.03 0.94
N ASN A 41 -4.85 -10.31 -0.16
CA ASN A 41 -4.80 -10.92 -1.50
C ASN A 41 -3.65 -11.94 -1.59
N VAL A 42 -2.50 -11.57 -1.02
CA VAL A 42 -1.33 -12.44 -0.84
C VAL A 42 -0.67 -12.11 0.50
N GLY A 43 0.39 -12.80 0.88
CA GLY A 43 1.10 -12.55 2.12
C GLY A 43 1.69 -11.15 2.20
N LEU A 44 1.90 -10.65 3.41
CA LEU A 44 2.37 -9.29 3.67
C LEU A 44 3.67 -8.94 2.93
N ARG A 45 4.59 -9.90 2.82
CA ARG A 45 5.85 -9.68 2.09
C ARG A 45 5.59 -9.23 0.65
N HIS A 46 4.63 -9.87 -0.01
CA HIS A 46 4.27 -9.52 -1.39
C HIS A 46 3.49 -8.22 -1.47
N THR A 47 2.54 -8.00 -0.57
CA THR A 47 1.74 -6.77 -0.61
C THR A 47 2.60 -5.54 -0.34
N VAL A 48 3.56 -5.62 0.58
CA VAL A 48 4.52 -4.53 0.83
C VAL A 48 5.40 -4.29 -0.40
N ALA A 49 5.95 -5.36 -0.98
CA ALA A 49 6.79 -5.24 -2.18
C ALA A 49 6.01 -4.61 -3.33
N ASN A 50 4.75 -4.98 -3.49
CA ASN A 50 3.87 -4.43 -4.53
C ASN A 50 3.62 -2.94 -4.30
N ALA A 51 3.36 -2.51 -3.06
CA ALA A 51 3.16 -1.10 -2.73
C ALA A 51 4.40 -0.27 -3.05
N LEU A 52 5.57 -0.74 -2.67
CA LEU A 52 6.84 -0.06 -2.95
C LEU A 52 7.08 0.04 -4.47
N LYS A 53 6.76 -1.02 -5.20
CA LYS A 53 6.90 -1.02 -6.66
C LYS A 53 5.95 -0.04 -7.32
N LEU A 54 4.72 0.08 -6.84
CA LEU A 54 3.76 1.05 -7.36
C LEU A 54 4.25 2.48 -7.17
N CYS A 55 4.82 2.80 -6.02
CA CYS A 55 5.39 4.12 -5.78
C CYS A 55 6.55 4.40 -6.75
N GLU A 56 7.42 3.41 -6.99
CA GLU A 56 8.52 3.51 -7.95
C GLU A 56 8.01 3.78 -9.37
N VAL A 57 7.03 2.99 -9.82
CA VAL A 57 6.44 3.14 -11.16
C VAL A 57 5.80 4.51 -11.33
N ALA A 58 5.15 5.02 -10.28
CA ALA A 58 4.53 6.34 -10.30
C ALA A 58 5.54 7.49 -10.16
N GLY A 59 6.82 7.20 -9.91
CA GLY A 59 7.82 8.23 -9.68
C GLY A 59 7.64 8.94 -8.34
N ARG A 60 7.05 8.27 -7.36
CA ARG A 60 6.68 8.85 -6.07
C ARG A 60 7.26 8.08 -4.90
N ASP A 61 8.58 7.90 -4.90
CA ASP A 61 9.29 7.24 -3.80
C ASP A 61 9.27 8.07 -2.49
N ASP A 62 8.72 9.27 -2.54
CA ASP A 62 8.47 10.12 -1.38
C ASP A 62 7.27 9.67 -0.54
N ILE A 63 6.36 8.87 -1.10
CA ILE A 63 5.19 8.39 -0.37
C ILE A 63 5.61 7.31 0.63
N PRO A 64 5.39 7.50 1.94
CA PRO A 64 5.79 6.49 2.93
C PRO A 64 4.88 5.26 2.86
N VAL A 65 5.49 4.09 3.03
CA VAL A 65 4.83 2.79 3.03
C VAL A 65 5.05 2.13 4.38
N PHE A 66 3.98 1.75 5.06
CA PHE A 66 4.01 1.20 6.41
C PHE A 66 3.44 -0.22 6.40
N ALA A 67 4.22 -1.20 6.82
CA ALA A 67 3.78 -2.58 6.90
C ALA A 67 2.95 -2.83 8.17
N GLY A 68 1.86 -3.58 8.03
CA GLY A 68 1.02 -3.99 9.14
C GLY A 68 1.37 -5.38 9.66
N ALA A 69 0.38 -6.07 10.23
CA ALA A 69 0.55 -7.41 10.77
C ALA A 69 0.54 -8.46 9.64
N PRO A 70 1.38 -9.50 9.73
CA PRO A 70 1.40 -10.54 8.69
C PRO A 70 0.19 -11.47 8.73
N THR A 71 -0.53 -11.52 9.86
CA THR A 71 -1.68 -12.41 10.03
C THR A 71 -2.82 -11.68 10.73
N PRO A 72 -4.09 -12.12 10.51
CA PRO A 72 -5.21 -11.64 11.32
C PRO A 72 -5.04 -11.97 12.80
N LEU A 73 -5.74 -11.27 13.67
CA LEU A 73 -5.62 -11.46 15.11
C LEU A 73 -6.16 -12.81 15.57
N LEU A 74 -7.23 -13.32 14.94
CA LEU A 74 -7.96 -14.49 15.43
C LEU A 74 -8.02 -15.68 14.45
N HIS A 75 -7.82 -15.44 13.16
CA HIS A 75 -8.03 -16.45 12.13
C HIS A 75 -6.77 -16.66 11.29
N PRO A 76 -6.63 -17.83 10.63
CA PRO A 76 -5.58 -18.01 9.63
C PRO A 76 -5.73 -16.97 8.52
N ALA A 77 -4.63 -16.65 7.87
CA ALA A 77 -4.64 -15.68 6.76
C ALA A 77 -4.96 -16.42 5.45
N PRO A 78 -6.22 -16.40 4.96
CA PRO A 78 -6.50 -16.88 3.60
C PRO A 78 -5.91 -15.88 2.59
N ASP A 79 -5.68 -16.33 1.37
CA ASP A 79 -5.23 -15.44 0.30
C ASP A 79 -6.05 -15.65 -0.96
N ALA A 80 -5.84 -14.79 -1.94
CA ALA A 80 -6.50 -14.82 -3.24
C ALA A 80 -5.45 -14.99 -4.36
N ALA A 81 -4.42 -15.78 -4.13
CA ALA A 81 -3.35 -16.01 -5.10
C ALA A 81 -3.89 -16.60 -6.41
N ASP A 82 -5.00 -17.34 -6.36
CA ASP A 82 -5.67 -17.89 -7.53
C ASP A 82 -6.26 -16.80 -8.45
N VAL A 83 -6.54 -15.61 -7.90
CA VAL A 83 -7.07 -14.45 -8.65
C VAL A 83 -5.95 -13.48 -9.02
N HIS A 84 -5.06 -13.18 -8.06
CA HIS A 84 -4.04 -12.13 -8.20
C HIS A 84 -2.65 -12.67 -8.55
N GLY A 85 -2.47 -13.99 -8.66
CA GLY A 85 -1.16 -14.62 -8.80
C GLY A 85 -0.49 -14.80 -7.44
N ALA A 86 0.58 -15.57 -7.39
CA ALA A 86 1.29 -15.87 -6.16
C ALA A 86 1.94 -14.61 -5.54
N ASP A 87 2.35 -13.66 -6.38
CA ASP A 87 2.95 -12.39 -5.95
C ASP A 87 1.91 -11.26 -5.79
N GLY A 88 0.65 -11.52 -6.14
CA GLY A 88 -0.41 -10.52 -6.11
C GLY A 88 -0.49 -9.65 -7.37
N PHE A 89 0.46 -9.74 -8.26
CA PHE A 89 0.53 -8.95 -9.50
C PHE A 89 0.53 -9.83 -10.75
N GLY A 90 -0.25 -10.92 -10.72
CA GLY A 90 -0.43 -11.81 -11.87
C GLY A 90 0.85 -12.57 -12.26
N ASP A 91 1.76 -12.75 -11.32
CA ASP A 91 3.05 -13.45 -11.52
C ASP A 91 3.89 -12.81 -12.63
N THR A 92 3.90 -11.48 -12.71
CA THR A 92 4.67 -10.75 -13.71
C THR A 92 6.18 -10.88 -13.53
N GLY A 93 6.64 -11.25 -12.33
CA GLY A 93 8.07 -11.37 -12.04
C GLY A 93 8.82 -10.04 -12.12
N TYR A 94 8.18 -8.94 -11.77
CA TYR A 94 8.81 -7.63 -11.80
C TYR A 94 10.04 -7.53 -10.91
N VAL A 95 10.95 -6.62 -11.24
CA VAL A 95 12.12 -6.34 -10.41
C VAL A 95 11.69 -5.51 -9.20
N ALA A 96 11.95 -6.04 -8.00
CA ALA A 96 11.56 -5.37 -6.76
C ALA A 96 12.23 -3.99 -6.63
N SER A 97 11.51 -3.05 -6.01
CA SER A 97 12.08 -1.76 -5.65
C SER A 97 13.21 -1.95 -4.64
N PRO A 98 14.33 -1.21 -4.75
CA PRO A 98 15.40 -1.26 -3.75
C PRO A 98 15.00 -0.62 -2.42
N ARG A 99 13.90 0.12 -2.39
CA ARG A 99 13.39 0.83 -1.23
C ARG A 99 12.76 -0.16 -0.25
N GLN A 100 12.82 0.17 1.05
CA GLN A 100 12.18 -0.59 2.10
C GLN A 100 11.02 0.21 2.70
N ALA A 101 10.05 -0.51 3.31
CA ALA A 101 8.98 0.13 4.07
C ALA A 101 9.56 0.86 5.30
N GLU A 102 8.79 1.83 5.80
CA GLU A 102 9.13 2.54 7.03
C GLU A 102 9.19 1.56 8.20
N SER A 103 9.95 1.92 9.25
CA SER A 103 10.07 1.10 10.45
C SER A 103 8.82 1.16 11.34
N GLU A 104 8.02 2.23 11.20
CA GLU A 104 6.79 2.40 11.98
C GLU A 104 5.73 1.39 11.53
N HIS A 105 5.05 0.74 12.48
CA HIS A 105 3.95 -0.19 12.18
C HIS A 105 2.76 0.58 11.58
N ALA A 106 2.07 -0.04 10.63
CA ALA A 106 0.94 0.59 9.95
C ALA A 106 -0.13 1.13 10.92
N ALA A 107 -0.46 0.39 11.98
CA ALA A 107 -1.44 0.83 12.96
C ALA A 107 -1.01 2.13 13.65
N GLN A 108 0.26 2.26 14.01
CA GLN A 108 0.80 3.48 14.59
C GLN A 108 0.78 4.63 13.60
N ALA A 109 1.12 4.35 12.34
CA ALA A 109 1.09 5.34 11.28
C ALA A 109 -0.31 5.89 11.04
N ILE A 110 -1.33 5.02 11.05
CA ILE A 110 -2.73 5.44 10.91
C ILE A 110 -3.10 6.43 12.02
N ILE A 111 -2.76 6.11 13.27
CA ILE A 111 -3.04 6.99 14.40
C ILE A 111 -2.34 8.33 14.21
N ARG A 112 -1.04 8.32 13.92
CA ARG A 112 -0.25 9.54 13.79
C ARG A 112 -0.74 10.41 12.62
N LEU A 113 -0.92 9.82 11.44
CA LEU A 113 -1.33 10.56 10.25
C LEU A 113 -2.75 11.10 10.37
N SER A 114 -3.66 10.37 11.03
CA SER A 114 -5.01 10.87 11.27
C SER A 114 -5.02 12.12 12.15
N HIS A 115 -4.10 12.21 13.11
CA HIS A 115 -3.94 13.41 13.93
C HIS A 115 -3.29 14.56 13.16
N GLU A 116 -2.27 14.28 12.36
CA GLU A 116 -1.57 15.30 11.57
C GLU A 116 -2.48 15.93 10.51
N HIS A 117 -3.43 15.17 10.00
CA HIS A 117 -4.34 15.59 8.93
C HIS A 117 -5.80 15.60 9.41
N ALA A 118 -6.04 15.98 10.69
CA ALA A 118 -7.37 16.03 11.28
C ALA A 118 -8.30 16.97 10.49
N GLY A 119 -9.52 16.54 10.30
CA GLY A 119 -10.49 17.22 9.47
C GLY A 119 -10.81 16.44 8.24
#